data_c26a9f611b3c87d28c95f0fdc3247a0a
#
_entry.id   c26a9f611b3c87d28c95f0fdc3247a0a
#
_cell.length_a   1.000
_cell.length_b   1.000
_cell.length_c   1.000
_cell.angle_alpha   90.00
_cell.angle_beta   90.00
_cell.angle_gamma   90.00
#
_symmetry.space_group_name_H-M   'P 1'
#
loop_
_entity.id
_entity.type
_entity.pdbx_description
1 polymer ?
#
loop_
_entity_poly.entity_id
_entity_poly.type
_entity_poly.pdbx_seq_one_letter_code
_entity_poly.pdbx_strand_id
1 'polypeptide(L)'
;KFSFSELPRVAQNALGSIYTNYKPYKVEPKQYLDFNFTVYNQIINVFFPKVFIDDKTKIKGKINADKDLFRLSLNSPRIDAFGTEVKALSFRTDNKNKLYNTSLTADEVKTAYYNISKLNLLNRAENDTLYFKSIFKGGNKKNEDFNLDFFYTFNSDGKSVLGFEKSSFIFKENNWNINPDMKNTDKITFDLKTNEFNFSQFKLISGEQKIKFIGNLKGTEEKVLLVDFTKVKLQSFLPKIDSLALKGVLSGSLDFVQKEGVYAPEASLKIANFEVNNFNQGDLFLNIKGENSYKKYSTDLFIESKDVKSIAASGTLDFSAERPIMDLEVFLEDFKLNAFSPLGKNVLSSLRGTASGNFTLRGFLSNPDMDGALRLNNAGLKFPYLNIN
;
A
#
# COMPACT_ATOMS: atom_id res chain seq x y z
N LYS A 1 -46.09 -3.86 -13.73
CA LYS A 1 -45.59 -5.10 -14.35
C LYS A 1 -44.08 -5.09 -14.27
N PHE A 2 -43.49 -6.21 -13.95
CA PHE A 2 -42.06 -6.31 -13.75
C PHE A 2 -41.54 -7.67 -14.26
N SER A 3 -40.41 -7.68 -14.98
CA SER A 3 -39.67 -8.87 -15.37
C SER A 3 -38.30 -8.90 -14.72
N PHE A 4 -37.95 -9.96 -13.99
CA PHE A 4 -36.64 -10.13 -13.39
C PHE A 4 -35.51 -10.14 -14.40
N SER A 5 -35.77 -10.64 -15.65
CA SER A 5 -34.78 -10.65 -16.73
C SER A 5 -34.43 -9.25 -17.25
N GLU A 6 -35.31 -8.27 -17.10
CA GLU A 6 -35.10 -6.88 -17.51
C GLU A 6 -34.38 -6.04 -16.44
N LEU A 7 -34.41 -6.46 -15.16
CA LEU A 7 -33.86 -5.70 -14.03
C LEU A 7 -32.39 -5.28 -14.24
N PRO A 8 -31.46 -6.15 -14.68
CA PRO A 8 -30.07 -5.73 -14.90
C PRO A 8 -29.97 -4.63 -15.95
N ARG A 9 -30.74 -4.71 -17.05
CA ARG A 9 -30.71 -3.70 -18.11
C ARG A 9 -31.29 -2.36 -17.66
N VAL A 10 -32.38 -2.38 -16.89
CA VAL A 10 -32.98 -1.16 -16.32
C VAL A 10 -32.00 -0.49 -15.36
N ALA A 11 -31.33 -1.26 -14.49
CA ALA A 11 -30.30 -0.75 -13.58
C ALA A 11 -29.10 -0.18 -14.35
N GLN A 12 -28.63 -0.90 -15.38
CA GLN A 12 -27.52 -0.43 -16.23
C GLN A 12 -27.89 0.86 -16.97
N ASN A 13 -29.11 0.98 -17.51
CA ASN A 13 -29.56 2.20 -18.17
C ASN A 13 -29.62 3.38 -17.19
N ALA A 14 -30.16 3.17 -16.00
CA ALA A 14 -30.28 4.24 -15.00
C ALA A 14 -28.92 4.70 -14.47
N LEU A 15 -27.97 3.78 -14.28
CA LEU A 15 -26.59 4.10 -13.88
C LEU A 15 -25.76 4.63 -15.06
N GLY A 16 -25.99 4.10 -16.25
CA GLY A 16 -25.31 4.50 -17.48
C GLY A 16 -25.74 5.87 -17.97
N SER A 17 -26.94 6.34 -17.64
CA SER A 17 -27.46 7.67 -18.01
C SER A 17 -26.60 8.85 -17.49
N ILE A 18 -25.63 8.56 -16.63
CA ILE A 18 -24.62 9.50 -16.14
C ILE A 18 -23.60 9.86 -17.23
N TYR A 19 -23.38 8.96 -18.19
CA TYR A 19 -22.39 9.12 -19.26
C TYR A 19 -23.05 9.58 -20.56
N THR A 20 -22.52 10.65 -21.17
CA THR A 20 -23.09 11.26 -22.39
C THR A 20 -23.04 10.30 -23.59
N ASN A 21 -22.05 9.42 -23.65
CA ASN A 21 -21.88 8.45 -24.73
C ASN A 21 -22.53 7.09 -24.43
N TYR A 22 -23.27 6.97 -23.33
CA TYR A 22 -23.92 5.72 -22.98
C TYR A 22 -25.05 5.40 -23.97
N LYS A 23 -25.03 4.20 -24.52
CA LYS A 23 -26.10 3.68 -25.37
C LYS A 23 -27.02 2.79 -24.53
N PRO A 24 -28.24 3.25 -24.19
CA PRO A 24 -29.13 2.47 -23.34
C PRO A 24 -29.56 1.18 -24.01
N TYR A 25 -29.66 0.12 -23.23
CA TYR A 25 -30.29 -1.13 -23.66
C TYR A 25 -31.77 -0.90 -23.94
N LYS A 26 -32.29 -1.57 -24.95
CA LYS A 26 -33.75 -1.60 -25.19
C LYS A 26 -34.40 -2.41 -24.06
N VAL A 27 -35.29 -1.76 -23.32
CA VAL A 27 -36.08 -2.35 -22.24
C VAL A 27 -37.55 -2.23 -22.54
N GLU A 28 -38.33 -3.23 -22.17
CA GLU A 28 -39.79 -3.15 -22.33
C GLU A 28 -40.36 -2.00 -21.48
N PRO A 29 -41.34 -1.25 -21.98
CA PRO A 29 -42.01 -0.17 -21.22
C PRO A 29 -42.74 -0.70 -20.00
N LYS A 30 -43.05 0.20 -19.06
CA LYS A 30 -43.78 -0.08 -17.82
C LYS A 30 -43.11 -1.08 -16.89
N GLN A 31 -41.75 -1.17 -16.93
CA GLN A 31 -40.98 -1.90 -15.92
C GLN A 31 -40.89 -1.04 -14.67
N TYR A 32 -41.51 -1.52 -13.60
CA TYR A 32 -41.53 -0.85 -12.31
C TYR A 32 -41.39 -1.86 -11.16
N LEU A 33 -40.51 -1.60 -10.24
CA LEU A 33 -40.31 -2.37 -9.01
C LEU A 33 -40.12 -1.43 -7.83
N ASP A 34 -40.90 -1.63 -6.77
CA ASP A 34 -40.72 -0.99 -5.47
C ASP A 34 -40.68 -2.10 -4.43
N PHE A 35 -39.59 -2.19 -3.67
CA PHE A 35 -39.42 -3.26 -2.72
C PHE A 35 -38.77 -2.79 -1.43
N ASN A 36 -39.11 -3.48 -0.33
CA ASN A 36 -38.52 -3.29 0.97
C ASN A 36 -38.52 -4.64 1.68
N PHE A 37 -37.34 -5.22 1.89
CA PHE A 37 -37.24 -6.50 2.58
C PHE A 37 -36.10 -6.49 3.59
N THR A 38 -36.21 -7.39 4.56
CA THR A 38 -35.19 -7.69 5.55
C THR A 38 -34.48 -8.98 5.12
N VAL A 39 -33.20 -9.01 5.25
CA VAL A 39 -32.37 -10.18 4.89
C VAL A 39 -32.60 -11.30 5.92
N TYR A 40 -32.67 -12.52 5.46
CA TYR A 40 -32.69 -13.71 6.28
C TYR A 40 -31.38 -14.50 6.05
N ASN A 41 -30.47 -14.43 7.01
CA ASN A 41 -29.11 -14.93 6.86
C ASN A 41 -29.03 -16.42 6.55
N GLN A 42 -29.96 -17.25 7.05
CA GLN A 42 -29.97 -18.67 6.76
C GLN A 42 -30.12 -18.97 5.27
N ILE A 43 -30.87 -18.14 4.52
CA ILE A 43 -30.99 -18.26 3.07
C ILE A 43 -29.66 -17.88 2.41
N ILE A 44 -29.02 -16.83 2.89
CA ILE A 44 -27.72 -16.39 2.36
C ILE A 44 -26.67 -17.49 2.52
N ASN A 45 -26.62 -18.13 3.68
CA ASN A 45 -25.66 -19.21 3.96
C ASN A 45 -25.81 -20.43 3.05
N VAL A 46 -27.01 -20.71 2.53
CA VAL A 46 -27.22 -21.82 1.57
C VAL A 46 -26.47 -21.55 0.26
N PHE A 47 -26.48 -20.31 -0.22
CA PHE A 47 -25.86 -19.95 -1.50
C PHE A 47 -24.42 -19.46 -1.34
N PHE A 48 -24.11 -18.83 -0.20
CA PHE A 48 -22.83 -18.18 0.09
C PHE A 48 -22.35 -18.52 1.51
N PRO A 49 -21.81 -19.74 1.76
CA PRO A 49 -21.46 -20.20 3.12
C PRO A 49 -20.39 -19.37 3.85
N LYS A 50 -19.61 -18.58 3.10
CA LYS A 50 -18.56 -17.68 3.64
C LYS A 50 -19.03 -16.24 3.83
N VAL A 51 -20.33 -15.98 3.69
CA VAL A 51 -20.93 -14.66 3.83
C VAL A 51 -21.95 -14.68 4.96
N PHE A 52 -21.73 -13.84 5.96
CA PHE A 52 -22.71 -13.57 7.02
C PHE A 52 -23.26 -12.17 6.82
N ILE A 53 -24.60 -12.04 6.88
CA ILE A 53 -25.30 -10.76 6.84
C ILE A 53 -26.27 -10.75 8.02
N ASP A 54 -26.18 -9.74 8.87
CA ASP A 54 -27.08 -9.59 10.04
C ASP A 54 -28.55 -9.58 9.63
N ASP A 55 -29.40 -10.32 10.35
CA ASP A 55 -30.83 -10.46 10.05
C ASP A 55 -31.62 -9.15 10.18
N LYS A 56 -31.06 -8.10 10.80
CA LYS A 56 -31.65 -6.76 10.82
C LYS A 56 -31.30 -5.92 9.58
N THR A 57 -30.59 -6.52 8.61
CA THR A 57 -30.24 -5.84 7.35
C THR A 57 -31.48 -5.57 6.53
N LYS A 58 -31.65 -4.31 6.16
CA LYS A 58 -32.80 -3.84 5.35
C LYS A 58 -32.30 -3.38 3.99
N ILE A 59 -33.00 -3.85 2.95
CA ILE A 59 -32.76 -3.45 1.57
C ILE A 59 -34.06 -2.86 1.03
N LYS A 60 -33.98 -1.63 0.52
CA LYS A 60 -35.10 -0.94 -0.13
C LYS A 60 -34.67 -0.49 -1.51
N GLY A 61 -35.52 -0.67 -2.48
CA GLY A 61 -35.22 -0.21 -3.83
C GLY A 61 -36.47 0.27 -4.56
N LYS A 62 -36.25 1.22 -5.45
CA LYS A 62 -37.26 1.74 -6.36
C LYS A 62 -36.67 1.92 -7.75
N ILE A 63 -37.22 1.20 -8.70
CA ILE A 63 -36.76 1.18 -10.07
C ILE A 63 -37.94 1.49 -10.97
N ASN A 64 -37.78 2.39 -11.94
CA ASN A 64 -38.80 2.72 -12.91
C ASN A 64 -38.13 3.05 -14.24
N ALA A 65 -38.31 2.19 -15.25
CA ALA A 65 -37.69 2.35 -16.54
C ALA A 65 -38.23 3.57 -17.32
N ASP A 66 -39.53 3.85 -17.23
CA ASP A 66 -40.15 4.97 -17.97
C ASP A 66 -39.71 6.35 -17.42
N LYS A 67 -39.28 6.39 -16.15
CA LYS A 67 -38.78 7.60 -15.48
C LYS A 67 -37.26 7.64 -15.39
N ASP A 68 -36.60 6.63 -15.90
CA ASP A 68 -35.16 6.46 -15.74
C ASP A 68 -34.74 6.66 -14.27
N LEU A 69 -35.43 5.98 -13.36
CA LEU A 69 -35.27 6.10 -11.92
C LEU A 69 -34.65 4.82 -11.36
N PHE A 70 -33.54 4.99 -10.64
CA PHE A 70 -32.92 3.93 -9.85
C PHE A 70 -32.57 4.44 -8.47
N ARG A 71 -33.19 3.88 -7.45
CA ARG A 71 -32.88 4.10 -6.03
C ARG A 71 -32.67 2.78 -5.35
N LEU A 72 -31.59 2.68 -4.59
CA LEU A 72 -31.31 1.53 -3.74
C LEU A 72 -30.73 2.03 -2.41
N SER A 73 -31.18 1.45 -1.31
CA SER A 73 -30.57 1.62 -0.01
C SER A 73 -30.41 0.27 0.68
N LEU A 74 -29.25 0.09 1.30
CA LEU A 74 -28.91 -1.05 2.14
C LEU A 74 -28.41 -0.53 3.48
N ASN A 75 -28.99 -1.01 4.59
CA ASN A 75 -28.52 -0.72 5.92
C ASN A 75 -28.32 -2.04 6.65
N SER A 76 -27.10 -2.29 7.10
CA SER A 76 -26.75 -3.53 7.80
C SER A 76 -25.96 -3.24 9.07
N PRO A 77 -26.34 -3.81 10.23
CA PRO A 77 -25.53 -3.72 11.42
C PRO A 77 -24.16 -4.38 11.26
N ARG A 78 -24.11 -5.53 10.54
CA ARG A 78 -22.89 -6.28 10.32
C ARG A 78 -22.96 -7.14 9.06
N ILE A 79 -21.85 -7.12 8.33
CA ILE A 79 -21.59 -8.04 7.22
C ILE A 79 -20.17 -8.61 7.40
N ASP A 80 -20.05 -9.94 7.35
CA ASP A 80 -18.76 -10.62 7.28
C ASP A 80 -18.67 -11.35 5.94
N ALA A 81 -17.70 -11.03 5.14
CA ALA A 81 -17.51 -11.65 3.84
C ALA A 81 -16.03 -11.71 3.47
N PHE A 82 -15.56 -12.85 3.02
CA PHE A 82 -14.21 -13.05 2.47
C PHE A 82 -13.08 -12.49 3.38
N GLY A 83 -13.20 -12.66 4.69
CA GLY A 83 -12.22 -12.18 5.66
C GLY A 83 -12.30 -10.68 5.98
N THR A 84 -13.36 -10.02 5.52
CA THR A 84 -13.64 -8.62 5.82
C THR A 84 -14.89 -8.49 6.68
N GLU A 85 -14.79 -7.85 7.85
CA GLU A 85 -15.92 -7.48 8.70
C GLU A 85 -16.28 -6.01 8.49
N VAL A 86 -17.54 -5.73 8.18
CA VAL A 86 -18.08 -4.37 8.06
C VAL A 86 -19.19 -4.15 9.08
N LYS A 87 -19.11 -3.09 9.90
CA LYS A 87 -20.11 -2.73 10.91
C LYS A 87 -20.83 -1.45 10.56
N ALA A 88 -22.11 -1.41 10.87
CA ALA A 88 -23.00 -0.27 10.67
C ALA A 88 -22.91 0.28 9.23
N LEU A 89 -22.97 -0.63 8.25
CA LEU A 89 -22.96 -0.26 6.84
C LEU A 89 -24.27 0.43 6.46
N SER A 90 -24.17 1.60 5.88
CA SER A 90 -25.25 2.27 5.16
C SER A 90 -24.78 2.60 3.74
N PHE A 91 -25.47 2.04 2.77
CA PHE A 91 -25.27 2.33 1.35
C PHE A 91 -26.54 2.90 0.76
N ARG A 92 -26.42 3.96 -0.02
CA ARG A 92 -27.54 4.58 -0.73
C ARG A 92 -27.09 5.04 -2.10
N THR A 93 -27.87 4.73 -3.11
CA THR A 93 -27.69 5.29 -4.47
C THR A 93 -29.03 5.82 -4.99
N ASP A 94 -28.98 6.97 -5.67
CA ASP A 94 -30.13 7.65 -6.28
C ASP A 94 -29.63 8.46 -7.48
N ASN A 95 -29.95 7.99 -8.70
CA ASN A 95 -29.52 8.65 -9.92
C ASN A 95 -30.21 10.00 -10.21
N LYS A 96 -31.21 10.37 -9.44
CA LYS A 96 -31.90 11.67 -9.54
C LYS A 96 -31.48 12.68 -8.47
N ASN A 97 -30.60 12.28 -7.53
CA ASN A 97 -30.09 13.21 -6.54
C ASN A 97 -29.06 14.15 -7.20
N LYS A 98 -29.26 15.49 -7.01
CA LYS A 98 -28.41 16.52 -7.61
C LYS A 98 -27.10 16.75 -6.86
N LEU A 99 -26.98 16.35 -5.60
CA LEU A 99 -25.83 16.60 -4.75
C LEU A 99 -24.80 15.44 -4.81
N TYR A 100 -25.32 14.21 -4.78
CA TYR A 100 -24.51 12.99 -4.88
C TYR A 100 -25.36 11.84 -5.40
N ASN A 101 -24.77 10.97 -6.19
CA ASN A 101 -25.47 9.80 -6.73
C ASN A 101 -25.37 8.60 -5.80
N THR A 102 -24.27 8.48 -5.08
CA THR A 102 -24.05 7.37 -4.15
C THR A 102 -23.41 7.88 -2.87
N SER A 103 -23.85 7.34 -1.74
CA SER A 103 -23.20 7.49 -0.44
C SER A 103 -23.02 6.13 0.21
N LEU A 104 -21.86 5.94 0.84
CA LEU A 104 -21.53 4.76 1.62
C LEU A 104 -20.91 5.20 2.93
N THR A 105 -21.45 4.73 4.04
CA THR A 105 -20.87 4.94 5.36
C THR A 105 -20.69 3.61 6.07
N ALA A 106 -19.66 3.49 6.88
CA ALA A 106 -19.46 2.37 7.79
C ALA A 106 -18.73 2.84 9.04
N ASP A 107 -19.11 2.32 10.20
CA ASP A 107 -18.43 2.66 11.45
C ASP A 107 -17.08 1.99 11.54
N GLU A 108 -16.99 0.74 11.04
CA GLU A 108 -15.76 -0.03 11.07
C GLU A 108 -15.70 -0.99 9.87
N VAL A 109 -14.54 -1.06 9.23
CA VAL A 109 -14.19 -2.08 8.24
C VAL A 109 -12.88 -2.72 8.67
N LYS A 110 -12.91 -4.02 8.99
CA LYS A 110 -11.73 -4.79 9.39
C LYS A 110 -11.34 -5.75 8.28
N THR A 111 -10.10 -5.65 7.85
CA THR A 111 -9.48 -6.62 6.95
C THR A 111 -8.29 -7.30 7.63
N ALA A 112 -7.72 -8.32 7.01
CA ALA A 112 -6.51 -8.97 7.51
C ALA A 112 -5.30 -8.03 7.59
N TYR A 113 -5.30 -6.95 6.80
CA TYR A 113 -4.13 -6.08 6.62
C TYR A 113 -4.29 -4.69 7.23
N TYR A 114 -5.53 -4.16 7.27
CA TYR A 114 -5.76 -2.78 7.66
C TYR A 114 -7.17 -2.57 8.22
N ASN A 115 -7.27 -1.72 9.25
CA ASN A 115 -8.54 -1.36 9.87
C ASN A 115 -8.94 0.05 9.49
N ILE A 116 -10.18 0.22 9.03
CA ILE A 116 -10.80 1.52 8.70
C ILE A 116 -11.93 1.78 9.69
N SER A 117 -12.09 3.01 10.12
CA SER A 117 -13.21 3.44 10.96
C SER A 117 -13.77 4.77 10.48
N LYS A 118 -15.05 5.01 10.77
CA LYS A 118 -15.79 6.22 10.39
C LYS A 118 -15.71 6.50 8.88
N LEU A 119 -15.82 5.46 8.08
CA LEU A 119 -15.81 5.60 6.62
C LEU A 119 -17.03 6.40 6.16
N ASN A 120 -16.78 7.42 5.38
CA ASN A 120 -17.77 8.18 4.64
C ASN A 120 -17.26 8.36 3.21
N LEU A 121 -17.97 7.80 2.24
CA LEU A 121 -17.67 7.93 0.82
C LEU A 121 -18.90 8.49 0.11
N LEU A 122 -18.70 9.57 -0.60
CA LEU A 122 -19.69 10.19 -1.47
C LEU A 122 -19.23 10.10 -2.92
N ASN A 123 -20.15 9.83 -3.82
CA ASN A 123 -19.91 9.85 -5.25
C ASN A 123 -20.87 10.82 -5.93
N ARG A 124 -20.34 11.67 -6.80
CA ARG A 124 -21.09 12.55 -7.70
C ARG A 124 -20.66 12.27 -9.14
N ALA A 125 -21.61 12.18 -10.02
CA ALA A 125 -21.36 12.01 -11.45
C ALA A 125 -21.66 13.32 -12.19
N GLU A 126 -20.72 13.74 -13.01
CA GLU A 126 -20.82 14.97 -13.81
C GLU A 126 -19.89 14.88 -15.01
N ASN A 127 -20.41 15.23 -16.21
CA ASN A 127 -19.62 15.30 -17.46
C ASN A 127 -18.75 14.05 -17.69
N ASP A 128 -19.38 12.87 -17.74
CA ASP A 128 -18.75 11.56 -17.93
C ASP A 128 -17.70 11.17 -16.89
N THR A 129 -17.67 11.89 -15.79
CA THR A 129 -16.70 11.68 -14.70
C THR A 129 -17.43 11.37 -13.39
N LEU A 130 -16.96 10.33 -12.70
CA LEU A 130 -17.36 10.01 -11.34
C LEU A 130 -16.38 10.64 -10.38
N TYR A 131 -16.82 11.60 -9.58
CA TYR A 131 -16.04 12.22 -8.51
C TYR A 131 -16.36 11.56 -7.19
N PHE A 132 -15.32 11.23 -6.45
CA PHE A 132 -15.43 10.58 -5.14
C PHE A 132 -14.77 11.46 -4.08
N LYS A 133 -15.46 11.59 -2.95
CA LYS A 133 -14.88 12.12 -1.73
C LYS A 133 -14.94 11.05 -0.65
N SER A 134 -13.79 10.66 -0.13
CA SER A 134 -13.68 9.64 0.91
C SER A 134 -12.98 10.19 2.14
N ILE A 135 -13.65 10.10 3.30
CA ILE A 135 -13.11 10.50 4.59
C ILE A 135 -13.19 9.30 5.52
N PHE A 136 -12.08 8.95 6.15
CA PHE A 136 -12.05 7.86 7.13
C PHE A 136 -10.85 7.97 8.07
N LYS A 137 -10.89 7.19 9.15
CA LYS A 137 -9.74 6.99 10.04
C LYS A 137 -9.19 5.58 9.86
N GLY A 138 -7.87 5.46 9.83
CA GLY A 138 -7.17 4.21 9.61
C GLY A 138 -6.25 3.80 10.74
N GLY A 139 -5.72 2.58 10.61
CA GLY A 139 -4.77 1.99 11.53
C GLY A 139 -5.40 1.41 12.80
N ASN A 140 -4.61 0.61 13.54
CA ASN A 140 -5.09 -0.05 14.76
C ASN A 140 -5.47 0.95 15.88
N LYS A 141 -4.83 2.12 15.91
CA LYS A 141 -5.09 3.19 16.88
C LYS A 141 -6.15 4.19 16.41
N LYS A 142 -6.66 4.05 15.18
CA LYS A 142 -7.62 4.95 14.54
C LYS A 142 -7.18 6.43 14.54
N ASN A 143 -5.88 6.66 14.42
CA ASN A 143 -5.24 7.99 14.45
C ASN A 143 -4.65 8.42 13.09
N GLU A 144 -4.85 7.61 12.06
CA GLU A 144 -4.47 7.94 10.70
C GLU A 144 -5.70 8.52 9.98
N ASP A 145 -5.70 9.81 9.71
CA ASP A 145 -6.83 10.51 9.08
C ASP A 145 -6.63 10.56 7.55
N PHE A 146 -7.66 10.17 6.81
CA PHE A 146 -7.67 10.21 5.34
C PHE A 146 -8.78 11.13 4.85
N ASN A 147 -8.44 12.04 3.95
CA ASN A 147 -9.35 12.89 3.20
C ASN A 147 -8.94 12.84 1.73
N LEU A 148 -9.59 11.98 0.97
CA LEU A 148 -9.23 11.64 -0.40
C LEU A 148 -10.32 12.11 -1.35
N ASP A 149 -9.96 12.99 -2.27
CA ASP A 149 -10.77 13.42 -3.39
C ASP A 149 -10.15 12.83 -4.67
N PHE A 150 -10.91 12.02 -5.39
CA PHE A 150 -10.45 11.36 -6.60
C PHE A 150 -11.57 11.23 -7.63
N PHE A 151 -11.21 10.99 -8.87
CA PHE A 151 -12.16 10.85 -9.95
C PHE A 151 -11.85 9.63 -10.81
N TYR A 152 -12.90 9.11 -11.44
CA TYR A 152 -12.83 8.06 -12.42
C TYR A 152 -13.54 8.50 -13.70
N THR A 153 -12.88 8.34 -14.85
CA THR A 153 -13.41 8.69 -16.16
C THR A 153 -12.79 7.82 -17.25
N PHE A 154 -13.11 8.08 -18.50
CA PHE A 154 -12.47 7.49 -19.66
C PHE A 154 -11.75 8.56 -20.46
N ASN A 155 -10.58 8.23 -21.03
CA ASN A 155 -9.89 9.09 -21.97
C ASN A 155 -10.46 8.94 -23.40
N SER A 156 -9.91 9.73 -24.36
CA SER A 156 -10.29 9.67 -25.77
C SER A 156 -10.16 8.28 -26.41
N ASP A 157 -9.23 7.48 -25.91
CA ASP A 157 -8.95 6.11 -26.40
C ASP A 157 -9.86 5.06 -25.75
N GLY A 158 -10.78 5.48 -24.87
CA GLY A 158 -11.68 4.60 -24.13
C GLY A 158 -11.02 3.85 -22.97
N LYS A 159 -9.78 4.21 -22.59
CA LYS A 159 -9.11 3.63 -21.40
C LYS A 159 -9.63 4.31 -20.14
N SER A 160 -9.73 3.53 -19.07
CA SER A 160 -10.09 4.02 -17.73
C SER A 160 -9.01 4.93 -17.18
N VAL A 161 -9.43 6.01 -16.52
CA VAL A 161 -8.55 6.97 -15.85
C VAL A 161 -9.01 7.14 -14.41
N LEU A 162 -8.14 6.83 -13.45
CA LEU A 162 -8.27 7.18 -12.04
C LEU A 162 -7.30 8.30 -11.73
N GLY A 163 -7.81 9.44 -11.30
CA GLY A 163 -6.98 10.59 -10.93
C GLY A 163 -7.29 11.06 -9.53
N PHE A 164 -6.32 11.72 -8.90
CA PHE A 164 -6.49 12.35 -7.61
C PHE A 164 -6.59 13.86 -7.75
N GLU A 165 -7.56 14.44 -7.08
CA GLU A 165 -7.62 15.85 -6.80
C GLU A 165 -6.80 16.14 -5.54
N LYS A 166 -6.90 17.35 -4.97
CA LYS A 166 -6.17 17.72 -3.76
C LYS A 166 -6.63 16.84 -2.59
N SER A 167 -5.78 15.90 -2.23
CA SER A 167 -6.04 14.92 -1.19
C SER A 167 -4.98 14.95 -0.11
N SER A 168 -5.31 14.54 1.10
CA SER A 168 -4.37 14.44 2.21
C SER A 168 -4.66 13.24 3.11
N PHE A 169 -3.61 12.73 3.74
CA PHE A 169 -3.76 11.71 4.76
C PHE A 169 -2.63 11.80 5.79
N ILE A 170 -2.93 11.40 7.02
CA ILE A 170 -1.95 11.27 8.09
C ILE A 170 -1.57 9.80 8.16
N PHE A 171 -0.27 9.50 7.98
CA PHE A 171 0.27 8.17 8.11
C PHE A 171 1.52 8.21 8.96
N LYS A 172 1.55 7.44 10.07
CA LYS A 172 2.65 7.43 11.04
C LYS A 172 3.14 8.84 11.40
N GLU A 173 2.20 9.69 11.82
CA GLU A 173 2.44 11.07 12.29
C GLU A 173 2.90 12.06 11.20
N ASN A 174 3.02 11.65 9.94
CA ASN A 174 3.33 12.55 8.84
C ASN A 174 2.06 12.86 8.05
N ASN A 175 1.87 14.14 7.75
CA ASN A 175 0.78 14.60 6.89
C ASN A 175 1.23 14.56 5.43
N TRP A 176 0.71 13.61 4.68
CA TRP A 176 0.99 13.43 3.27
C TRP A 176 -0.08 14.08 2.41
N ASN A 177 0.34 14.73 1.34
CA ASN A 177 -0.52 15.35 0.35
C ASN A 177 -0.32 14.68 -1.01
N ILE A 178 -1.44 14.44 -1.70
CA ILE A 178 -1.50 13.99 -3.09
C ILE A 178 -2.01 15.17 -3.89
N ASN A 179 -1.37 15.47 -5.01
CA ASN A 179 -1.75 16.52 -5.94
C ASN A 179 -2.06 17.88 -5.25
N PRO A 180 -1.18 18.41 -4.37
CA PRO A 180 -1.44 19.63 -3.61
C PRO A 180 -1.64 20.87 -4.52
N ASP A 181 -1.01 20.86 -5.69
CA ASP A 181 -1.04 21.96 -6.66
C ASP A 181 -2.21 21.84 -7.66
N MET A 182 -3.07 20.84 -7.53
CA MET A 182 -4.19 20.53 -8.43
C MET A 182 -3.77 20.43 -9.90
N LYS A 183 -2.55 19.92 -10.14
CA LYS A 183 -2.05 19.63 -11.48
C LYS A 183 -2.63 18.32 -11.99
N ASN A 184 -2.88 18.25 -13.28
CA ASN A 184 -3.50 17.08 -13.91
C ASN A 184 -2.50 15.92 -14.13
N THR A 185 -1.59 15.67 -13.18
CA THR A 185 -0.48 14.72 -13.31
C THR A 185 -0.68 13.43 -12.54
N ASP A 186 -1.33 13.49 -11.37
CA ASP A 186 -1.46 12.34 -10.47
C ASP A 186 -2.60 11.41 -10.92
N LYS A 187 -2.32 10.65 -12.00
CA LYS A 187 -3.29 9.77 -12.65
C LYS A 187 -2.75 8.38 -12.90
N ILE A 188 -3.67 7.43 -12.91
CA ILE A 188 -3.45 6.06 -13.38
C ILE A 188 -4.40 5.84 -14.56
N THR A 189 -3.84 5.57 -15.74
CA THR A 189 -4.63 5.17 -16.91
C THR A 189 -4.51 3.66 -17.06
N PHE A 190 -5.62 2.96 -17.26
CA PHE A 190 -5.58 1.51 -17.33
C PHE A 190 -6.63 0.94 -18.30
N ASP A 191 -6.33 -0.24 -18.84
CA ASP A 191 -7.23 -1.07 -19.61
C ASP A 191 -7.20 -2.49 -19.03
N LEU A 192 -8.31 -2.91 -18.43
CA LEU A 192 -8.44 -4.24 -17.82
C LEU A 192 -8.50 -5.36 -18.85
N LYS A 193 -8.81 -5.09 -20.11
CA LYS A 193 -8.86 -6.11 -21.18
C LYS A 193 -7.46 -6.48 -21.64
N THR A 194 -6.58 -5.49 -21.74
CA THR A 194 -5.19 -5.67 -22.18
C THR A 194 -4.22 -5.82 -21.02
N ASN A 195 -4.69 -5.67 -19.75
CA ASN A 195 -3.86 -5.61 -18.54
C ASN A 195 -2.78 -4.54 -18.63
N GLU A 196 -3.12 -3.38 -19.20
CA GLU A 196 -2.23 -2.23 -19.25
C GLU A 196 -2.53 -1.27 -18.10
N PHE A 197 -1.48 -0.80 -17.42
CA PHE A 197 -1.54 0.24 -16.39
C PHE A 197 -0.42 1.23 -16.62
N ASN A 198 -0.75 2.52 -16.68
CA ASN A 198 0.21 3.60 -16.79
C ASN A 198 0.06 4.55 -15.60
N PHE A 199 1.14 4.72 -14.85
CA PHE A 199 1.25 5.64 -13.72
C PHE A 199 1.97 6.90 -14.19
N SER A 200 1.22 7.93 -14.54
CA SER A 200 1.80 9.17 -15.03
C SER A 200 2.19 10.10 -13.89
N GLN A 201 3.29 9.88 -13.22
CA GLN A 201 3.85 10.79 -12.23
C GLN A 201 3.00 11.02 -10.96
N PHE A 202 2.67 9.95 -10.26
CA PHE A 202 2.02 10.04 -8.96
C PHE A 202 2.99 10.50 -7.87
N LYS A 203 2.60 11.48 -7.03
CA LYS A 203 3.46 12.08 -6.01
C LYS A 203 2.79 12.11 -4.64
N LEU A 204 3.56 11.72 -3.62
CA LEU A 204 3.24 11.94 -2.21
C LEU A 204 4.21 12.98 -1.65
N ILE A 205 3.70 14.03 -0.99
CA ILE A 205 4.49 15.13 -0.46
C ILE A 205 4.14 15.38 1.00
N SER A 206 5.17 15.46 1.87
CA SER A 206 5.01 15.80 3.29
C SER A 206 6.15 16.72 3.75
N GLY A 207 5.95 18.04 3.70
CA GLY A 207 7.01 19.02 3.88
C GLY A 207 8.10 18.85 2.82
N GLU A 208 9.34 18.60 3.25
CA GLU A 208 10.46 18.32 2.33
C GLU A 208 10.50 16.87 1.82
N GLN A 209 9.72 15.97 2.42
CA GLN A 209 9.66 14.57 2.02
C GLN A 209 8.84 14.42 0.74
N LYS A 210 9.35 13.64 -0.20
CA LYS A 210 8.65 13.36 -1.45
C LYS A 210 8.89 11.93 -1.90
N ILE A 211 7.83 11.27 -2.31
CA ILE A 211 7.88 9.98 -3.00
C ILE A 211 7.19 10.15 -4.34
N LYS A 212 7.86 9.78 -5.40
CA LYS A 212 7.36 9.88 -6.77
C LYS A 212 7.31 8.51 -7.41
N PHE A 213 6.21 8.19 -8.05
CA PHE A 213 5.99 6.96 -8.79
C PHE A 213 5.77 7.29 -10.27
N ILE A 214 6.48 6.59 -11.13
CA ILE A 214 6.27 6.58 -12.58
C ILE A 214 6.30 5.14 -13.03
N GLY A 215 5.40 4.72 -13.90
CA GLY A 215 5.45 3.35 -14.35
C GLY A 215 4.53 3.04 -15.52
N ASN A 216 4.85 1.94 -16.18
CA ASN A 216 4.04 1.33 -17.21
C ASN A 216 4.07 -0.18 -17.03
N LEU A 217 2.90 -0.79 -16.90
CA LEU A 217 2.75 -2.23 -16.80
C LEU A 217 1.90 -2.69 -18.00
N LYS A 218 2.46 -3.57 -18.83
CA LYS A 218 1.79 -4.07 -20.02
C LYS A 218 1.83 -5.60 -20.04
N GLY A 219 0.74 -6.19 -19.61
CA GLY A 219 0.60 -7.63 -19.52
C GLY A 219 1.71 -8.29 -18.70
N THR A 220 2.29 -9.36 -19.27
CA THR A 220 3.45 -10.08 -18.70
C THR A 220 4.78 -9.64 -19.29
N GLU A 221 4.78 -8.86 -20.37
CA GLU A 221 5.96 -8.60 -21.21
C GLU A 221 6.75 -7.37 -20.78
N GLU A 222 6.04 -6.33 -20.33
CA GLU A 222 6.68 -5.08 -19.93
C GLU A 222 6.16 -4.63 -18.56
N LYS A 223 7.06 -4.43 -17.61
CA LYS A 223 6.78 -3.86 -16.29
C LYS A 223 7.88 -2.89 -15.95
N VAL A 224 7.55 -1.62 -15.93
CA VAL A 224 8.44 -0.55 -15.51
C VAL A 224 7.76 0.19 -14.38
N LEU A 225 8.38 0.21 -13.21
CA LEU A 225 7.95 1.02 -12.06
C LEU A 225 9.19 1.67 -11.46
N LEU A 226 9.26 2.98 -11.54
CA LEU A 226 10.32 3.81 -10.97
C LEU A 226 9.78 4.53 -9.75
N VAL A 227 10.47 4.42 -8.63
CA VAL A 227 10.11 5.06 -7.37
C VAL A 227 11.27 5.91 -6.89
N ASP A 228 11.08 7.24 -6.85
CA ASP A 228 12.07 8.18 -6.34
C ASP A 228 11.73 8.62 -4.93
N PHE A 229 12.70 8.59 -4.03
CA PHE A 229 12.62 9.09 -2.67
C PHE A 229 13.44 10.37 -2.51
N THR A 230 12.86 11.41 -1.96
CA THR A 230 13.55 12.65 -1.60
C THR A 230 13.32 12.94 -0.12
N LYS A 231 14.38 12.94 0.67
CA LYS A 231 14.39 13.29 2.10
C LYS A 231 13.31 12.59 2.95
N VAL A 232 13.01 11.34 2.67
CA VAL A 232 11.95 10.57 3.34
C VAL A 232 12.44 10.03 4.68
N LYS A 233 11.71 10.27 5.77
CA LYS A 233 12.02 9.73 7.09
C LYS A 233 11.88 8.22 7.09
N LEU A 234 12.99 7.49 7.24
CA LEU A 234 13.05 6.03 7.16
C LEU A 234 12.07 5.34 8.13
N GLN A 235 12.01 5.80 9.37
CA GLN A 235 11.15 5.26 10.41
C GLN A 235 9.65 5.37 10.10
N SER A 236 9.25 6.21 9.16
CA SER A 236 7.85 6.35 8.73
C SER A 236 7.37 5.18 7.88
N PHE A 237 8.27 4.38 7.31
CA PHE A 237 7.93 3.28 6.40
C PHE A 237 8.32 1.90 6.93
N LEU A 238 9.34 1.82 7.77
CA LEU A 238 9.78 0.55 8.31
C LEU A 238 8.73 -0.03 9.28
N PRO A 239 8.51 -1.35 9.24
CA PRO A 239 7.79 -2.03 10.30
C PRO A 239 8.58 -1.94 11.61
N LYS A 240 7.90 -2.09 12.74
CA LYS A 240 8.59 -2.25 14.02
C LYS A 240 9.29 -3.62 14.02
N ILE A 241 10.59 -3.59 14.19
CA ILE A 241 11.42 -4.78 14.36
C ILE A 241 11.78 -4.84 15.83
N ASP A 242 11.52 -5.98 16.47
CA ASP A 242 11.82 -6.15 17.89
C ASP A 242 13.32 -5.91 18.17
N SER A 243 13.60 -5.06 19.16
CA SER A 243 14.97 -4.71 19.58
C SER A 243 15.81 -3.96 18.54
N LEU A 244 15.22 -3.50 17.44
CA LEU A 244 15.92 -2.78 16.37
C LEU A 244 15.14 -1.54 15.93
N ALA A 245 15.58 -0.36 16.34
CA ALA A 245 15.02 0.93 15.90
C ALA A 245 15.95 1.57 14.87
N LEU A 246 15.49 1.67 13.62
CA LEU A 246 16.23 2.30 12.53
C LEU A 246 15.64 3.68 12.22
N LYS A 247 16.51 4.69 12.09
CA LYS A 247 16.13 6.05 11.70
C LYS A 247 17.11 6.60 10.67
N GLY A 248 16.72 7.68 10.02
CA GLY A 248 17.54 8.38 9.05
C GLY A 248 16.67 9.05 7.98
N VAL A 249 17.32 9.69 7.03
CA VAL A 249 16.69 10.40 5.92
C VAL A 249 17.02 9.71 4.59
N LEU A 250 16.04 9.00 4.05
CA LEU A 250 16.15 8.23 2.82
C LEU A 250 16.03 9.13 1.59
N SER A 251 16.96 8.98 0.66
CA SER A 251 16.90 9.53 -0.70
C SER A 251 17.45 8.50 -1.70
N GLY A 252 17.02 8.57 -2.97
CA GLY A 252 17.46 7.63 -4.00
C GLY A 252 16.30 7.04 -4.78
N SER A 253 16.53 5.95 -5.49
CA SER A 253 15.53 5.31 -6.36
C SER A 253 15.43 3.80 -6.16
N LEU A 254 14.24 3.28 -6.49
CA LEU A 254 13.95 1.87 -6.71
C LEU A 254 13.38 1.73 -8.13
N ASP A 255 14.03 0.94 -8.95
CA ASP A 255 13.65 0.71 -10.33
C ASP A 255 13.27 -0.77 -10.50
N PHE A 256 12.02 -1.04 -10.80
CA PHE A 256 11.53 -2.37 -11.12
C PHE A 256 11.31 -2.44 -12.63
N VAL A 257 12.26 -3.02 -13.35
CA VAL A 257 12.23 -3.10 -14.81
C VAL A 257 12.18 -4.56 -15.24
N GLN A 258 11.17 -4.88 -16.04
CA GLN A 258 11.07 -6.11 -16.82
C GLN A 258 10.67 -5.72 -18.24
N LYS A 259 11.46 -6.11 -19.22
CA LYS A 259 11.19 -5.86 -20.64
C LYS A 259 11.73 -7.00 -21.48
N GLU A 260 10.90 -7.55 -22.38
CA GLU A 260 11.28 -8.61 -23.32
C GLU A 260 11.97 -9.81 -22.65
N GLY A 261 11.47 -10.21 -21.47
CA GLY A 261 12.05 -11.32 -20.69
C GLY A 261 13.30 -10.99 -19.88
N VAL A 262 13.83 -9.78 -19.99
CA VAL A 262 14.95 -9.30 -19.17
C VAL A 262 14.41 -8.66 -17.90
N TYR A 263 14.94 -9.07 -16.75
CA TYR A 263 14.60 -8.56 -15.42
C TYR A 263 15.78 -7.75 -14.88
N ALA A 264 15.60 -6.45 -14.71
CA ALA A 264 16.63 -5.55 -14.22
C ALA A 264 16.10 -4.67 -13.08
N PRO A 265 15.76 -5.24 -11.91
CA PRO A 265 15.44 -4.43 -10.75
C PRO A 265 16.73 -3.83 -10.17
N GLU A 266 16.68 -2.55 -9.87
CA GLU A 266 17.79 -1.82 -9.25
C GLU A 266 17.30 -0.99 -8.06
N ALA A 267 18.18 -0.81 -7.07
CA ALA A 267 17.99 0.16 -6.00
C ALA A 267 19.30 0.92 -5.80
N SER A 268 19.22 2.23 -5.71
CA SER A 268 20.33 3.09 -5.30
C SER A 268 19.83 4.06 -4.24
N LEU A 269 20.16 3.75 -2.99
CA LEU A 269 19.60 4.42 -1.82
C LEU A 269 20.71 5.00 -0.94
N LYS A 270 20.48 6.21 -0.47
CA LYS A 270 21.27 6.86 0.59
C LYS A 270 20.36 7.14 1.78
N ILE A 271 20.79 6.75 2.99
CA ILE A 271 20.14 7.10 4.24
C ILE A 271 21.08 7.99 5.02
N ALA A 272 20.88 9.29 4.96
CA ALA A 272 21.66 10.27 5.69
C ALA A 272 21.34 10.20 7.18
N ASN A 273 22.38 10.41 8.02
CA ASN A 273 22.29 10.33 9.48
C ASN A 273 21.62 9.02 9.94
N PHE A 274 22.12 7.91 9.43
CA PHE A 274 21.57 6.59 9.76
C PHE A 274 21.81 6.26 11.22
N GLU A 275 20.76 5.97 11.96
CA GLU A 275 20.79 5.59 13.36
C GLU A 275 20.27 4.17 13.56
N VAL A 276 20.96 3.42 14.37
CA VAL A 276 20.55 2.13 14.91
C VAL A 276 20.39 2.26 16.42
N ASN A 277 19.18 2.04 16.94
CA ASN A 277 18.88 2.15 18.37
C ASN A 277 19.31 3.49 19.01
N ASN A 278 19.10 4.61 18.30
CA ASN A 278 19.50 5.98 18.65
C ASN A 278 21.03 6.25 18.65
N PHE A 279 21.83 5.33 18.14
CA PHE A 279 23.26 5.56 17.92
C PHE A 279 23.49 5.89 16.45
N ASN A 280 24.00 7.09 16.18
CA ASN A 280 24.35 7.51 14.83
C ASN A 280 25.53 6.70 14.31
N GLN A 281 25.36 6.09 13.13
CA GLN A 281 26.36 5.26 12.45
C GLN A 281 27.05 6.01 11.29
N GLY A 282 26.50 7.15 10.85
CA GLY A 282 26.94 7.88 9.66
C GLY A 282 25.90 7.86 8.54
N ASP A 283 26.32 7.94 7.31
CA ASP A 283 25.49 7.83 6.13
C ASP A 283 25.56 6.39 5.59
N LEU A 284 24.40 5.75 5.40
CA LEU A 284 24.29 4.42 4.80
C LEU A 284 24.04 4.56 3.31
N PHE A 285 24.80 3.84 2.50
CA PHE A 285 24.62 3.70 1.06
C PHE A 285 24.28 2.24 0.74
N LEU A 286 23.30 2.02 -0.11
CA LEU A 286 22.84 0.69 -0.51
C LEU A 286 22.54 0.67 -2.00
N ASN A 287 23.28 -0.17 -2.71
CA ASN A 287 23.06 -0.46 -4.11
C ASN A 287 22.69 -1.94 -4.27
N ILE A 288 21.62 -2.20 -5.00
CA ILE A 288 21.10 -3.55 -5.28
C ILE A 288 20.85 -3.65 -6.78
N LYS A 289 21.24 -4.75 -7.38
CA LYS A 289 20.96 -5.06 -8.78
C LYS A 289 20.42 -6.48 -8.92
N GLY A 290 19.33 -6.62 -9.67
CA GLY A 290 18.80 -7.94 -10.03
C GLY A 290 19.68 -8.64 -11.06
N GLU A 291 19.94 -9.91 -10.85
CA GLU A 291 20.72 -10.76 -11.78
C GLU A 291 19.78 -11.42 -12.80
N ASN A 292 19.21 -10.61 -13.70
CA ASN A 292 18.17 -11.02 -14.65
C ASN A 292 16.99 -11.75 -13.96
N SER A 293 16.65 -11.33 -12.75
CA SER A 293 15.65 -11.98 -11.91
C SER A 293 15.09 -11.00 -10.88
N TYR A 294 13.84 -11.21 -10.45
CA TYR A 294 13.29 -10.59 -9.22
C TYR A 294 13.58 -11.39 -7.95
N LYS A 295 14.43 -12.42 -8.03
CA LYS A 295 14.73 -13.31 -6.90
C LYS A 295 16.20 -13.33 -6.54
N LYS A 296 17.09 -13.01 -7.48
CA LYS A 296 18.54 -12.98 -7.27
C LYS A 296 19.07 -11.56 -7.44
N TYR A 297 19.88 -11.15 -6.49
CA TYR A 297 20.39 -9.80 -6.41
C TYR A 297 21.87 -9.80 -6.07
N SER A 298 22.66 -8.96 -6.73
CA SER A 298 23.93 -8.47 -6.21
C SER A 298 23.66 -7.25 -5.32
N THR A 299 24.42 -7.13 -4.24
CA THR A 299 24.28 -6.02 -3.28
C THR A 299 25.63 -5.45 -2.91
N ASP A 300 25.68 -4.13 -2.76
CA ASP A 300 26.80 -3.38 -2.22
C ASP A 300 26.25 -2.37 -1.20
N LEU A 301 26.69 -2.50 0.03
CA LEU A 301 26.29 -1.67 1.15
C LEU A 301 27.52 -1.13 1.87
N PHE A 302 27.52 0.15 2.21
CA PHE A 302 28.49 0.68 3.15
C PHE A 302 27.93 1.78 4.03
N ILE A 303 28.52 1.93 5.22
CA ILE A 303 28.23 3.05 6.13
C ILE A 303 29.52 3.87 6.23
N GLU A 304 29.37 5.17 5.99
CA GLU A 304 30.47 6.14 6.02
C GLU A 304 30.21 7.22 7.06
N SER A 305 31.23 7.51 7.85
CA SER A 305 31.24 8.62 8.81
C SER A 305 32.58 9.32 8.78
N LYS A 306 32.62 10.63 8.52
CA LYS A 306 33.84 11.43 8.43
C LYS A 306 34.87 10.83 7.49
N ASP A 307 34.44 10.45 6.27
CA ASP A 307 35.24 9.86 5.20
C ASP A 307 35.85 8.48 5.54
N VAL A 308 35.40 7.83 6.61
CA VAL A 308 35.80 6.47 6.99
C VAL A 308 34.60 5.53 6.78
N LYS A 309 34.80 4.46 6.04
CA LYS A 309 33.82 3.38 5.88
C LYS A 309 33.90 2.44 7.08
N SER A 310 33.00 2.62 8.03
CA SER A 310 32.94 1.79 9.26
C SER A 310 32.42 0.37 9.01
N ILE A 311 31.63 0.17 7.97
CA ILE A 311 31.20 -1.11 7.45
C ILE A 311 31.09 -1.05 5.92
N ALA A 312 31.52 -2.10 5.25
CA ALA A 312 31.21 -2.37 3.85
C ALA A 312 30.83 -3.84 3.70
N ALA A 313 29.81 -4.11 2.93
CA ALA A 313 29.36 -5.47 2.64
C ALA A 313 28.97 -5.58 1.17
N SER A 314 29.49 -6.60 0.48
CA SER A 314 29.16 -6.86 -0.92
C SER A 314 28.97 -8.35 -1.16
N GLY A 315 28.12 -8.70 -2.14
CA GLY A 315 27.84 -10.10 -2.47
C GLY A 315 26.47 -10.31 -3.06
N THR A 316 25.88 -11.48 -2.79
CA THR A 316 24.63 -11.90 -3.40
C THR A 316 23.56 -12.29 -2.37
N LEU A 317 22.30 -12.05 -2.77
CA LEU A 317 21.09 -12.49 -2.05
C LEU A 317 20.23 -13.29 -3.03
N ASP A 318 19.78 -14.48 -2.64
CA ASP A 318 18.92 -15.34 -3.46
C ASP A 318 17.64 -15.70 -2.71
N PHE A 319 16.51 -15.21 -3.23
CA PHE A 319 15.14 -15.46 -2.76
C PHE A 319 14.41 -16.50 -3.62
N SER A 320 15.13 -17.30 -4.43
CA SER A 320 14.52 -18.29 -5.32
C SER A 320 13.93 -19.48 -4.55
N ALA A 321 14.53 -19.83 -3.41
CA ALA A 321 14.07 -20.91 -2.53
C ALA A 321 13.11 -20.37 -1.46
N GLU A 322 12.37 -21.29 -0.81
CA GLU A 322 11.49 -20.97 0.32
C GLU A 322 12.26 -20.33 1.49
N ARG A 323 13.51 -20.74 1.70
CA ARG A 323 14.43 -20.11 2.66
C ARG A 323 15.49 -19.32 1.88
N PRO A 324 15.46 -17.97 1.91
CA PRO A 324 16.43 -17.14 1.24
C PRO A 324 17.86 -17.39 1.75
N ILE A 325 18.82 -17.33 0.84
CA ILE A 325 20.26 -17.49 1.12
C ILE A 325 21.03 -16.21 0.81
N MET A 326 22.18 -16.09 1.45
CA MET A 326 23.15 -15.00 1.23
C MET A 326 24.57 -15.54 1.04
N ASP A 327 25.39 -14.78 0.32
CA ASP A 327 26.84 -14.91 0.28
C ASP A 327 27.42 -13.49 0.24
N LEU A 328 27.87 -12.99 1.39
CA LEU A 328 28.35 -11.62 1.57
C LEU A 328 29.77 -11.63 2.14
N GLU A 329 30.63 -10.79 1.56
CA GLU A 329 31.89 -10.39 2.15
C GLU A 329 31.69 -9.11 2.94
N VAL A 330 32.10 -9.09 4.20
CA VAL A 330 31.90 -7.97 5.12
C VAL A 330 33.25 -7.50 5.64
N PHE A 331 33.47 -6.20 5.54
CA PHE A 331 34.61 -5.47 6.11
C PHE A 331 34.12 -4.52 7.19
N LEU A 332 34.79 -4.51 8.34
CA LEU A 332 34.54 -3.57 9.43
C LEU A 332 35.82 -2.76 9.73
N GLU A 333 35.65 -1.46 9.97
CA GLU A 333 36.72 -0.57 10.44
C GLU A 333 36.18 0.30 11.58
N ASP A 334 36.69 0.06 12.78
CA ASP A 334 36.27 0.71 14.03
C ASP A 334 34.75 0.80 14.21
N PHE A 335 34.06 -0.25 13.76
CA PHE A 335 32.61 -0.33 13.78
C PHE A 335 32.08 -0.38 15.20
N LYS A 336 31.19 0.56 15.57
CA LYS A 336 30.67 0.73 16.93
C LYS A 336 29.66 -0.34 17.32
N LEU A 337 29.97 -1.16 18.31
CA LEU A 337 29.13 -2.27 18.75
C LEU A 337 27.93 -1.86 19.61
N ASN A 338 27.99 -0.69 20.27
CA ASN A 338 26.98 -0.25 21.22
C ASN A 338 25.54 -0.16 20.64
N ALA A 339 25.41 0.14 19.36
CA ALA A 339 24.14 0.22 18.66
C ALA A 339 23.36 -1.11 18.67
N PHE A 340 24.08 -2.23 18.77
CA PHE A 340 23.52 -3.58 18.71
C PHE A 340 23.26 -4.21 20.09
N SER A 341 23.57 -3.49 21.16
CA SER A 341 23.32 -3.93 22.53
C SER A 341 21.87 -4.44 22.76
N PRO A 342 20.82 -3.80 22.24
CA PRO A 342 19.44 -4.29 22.39
C PRO A 342 19.14 -5.63 21.71
N LEU A 343 19.91 -6.05 20.71
CA LEU A 343 19.70 -7.34 20.02
C LEU A 343 20.04 -8.54 20.91
N GLY A 344 20.91 -8.35 21.92
CA GLY A 344 21.25 -9.38 22.90
C GLY A 344 20.11 -9.72 23.85
N LYS A 345 19.02 -8.91 23.86
CA LYS A 345 17.85 -9.07 24.74
C LYS A 345 18.28 -9.20 26.21
N ASN A 346 17.82 -10.28 26.85
CA ASN A 346 18.13 -10.55 28.27
C ASN A 346 19.46 -11.29 28.49
N VAL A 347 20.11 -11.77 27.42
CA VAL A 347 21.35 -12.57 27.52
C VAL A 347 22.57 -11.69 27.55
N LEU A 348 22.62 -10.69 26.67
CA LEU A 348 23.73 -9.74 26.51
C LEU A 348 23.22 -8.32 26.62
N SER A 349 23.92 -7.48 27.35
CA SER A 349 23.62 -6.04 27.43
C SER A 349 24.90 -5.22 27.50
N SER A 350 24.75 -3.90 27.32
CA SER A 350 25.88 -2.95 27.44
C SER A 350 27.08 -3.29 26.55
N LEU A 351 26.79 -3.76 25.31
CA LEU A 351 27.84 -3.90 24.29
C LEU A 351 28.55 -2.57 24.11
N ARG A 352 29.88 -2.59 24.15
CA ARG A 352 30.74 -1.40 24.00
C ARG A 352 32.01 -1.74 23.23
N GLY A 353 32.70 -0.71 22.75
CA GLY A 353 33.90 -0.84 21.95
C GLY A 353 33.63 -0.87 20.46
N THR A 354 34.67 -1.20 19.69
CA THR A 354 34.65 -1.27 18.24
C THR A 354 35.14 -2.63 17.73
N ALA A 355 34.74 -2.97 16.53
CA ALA A 355 35.20 -4.15 15.80
C ALA A 355 35.83 -3.74 14.48
N SER A 356 36.97 -4.36 14.13
CA SER A 356 37.63 -4.23 12.82
C SER A 356 38.02 -5.60 12.30
N GLY A 357 37.96 -5.81 10.99
CA GLY A 357 38.34 -7.08 10.34
C GLY A 357 37.45 -7.46 9.17
N ASN A 358 37.67 -8.65 8.66
CA ASN A 358 36.96 -9.18 7.50
C ASN A 358 36.33 -10.52 7.86
N PHE A 359 35.15 -10.75 7.35
CA PHE A 359 34.47 -12.04 7.47
C PHE A 359 33.48 -12.24 6.31
N THR A 360 33.10 -13.48 6.08
CA THR A 360 32.03 -13.84 5.16
C THR A 360 30.78 -14.25 5.92
N LEU A 361 29.61 -13.92 5.39
CA LEU A 361 28.31 -14.42 5.84
C LEU A 361 27.72 -15.28 4.72
N ARG A 362 27.53 -16.56 4.98
CA ARG A 362 27.04 -17.53 4.00
C ARG A 362 25.89 -18.36 4.53
N GLY A 363 25.03 -18.85 3.62
CA GLY A 363 23.94 -19.75 3.94
C GLY A 363 22.61 -19.01 4.10
N PHE A 364 21.77 -19.48 5.04
CA PHE A 364 20.42 -18.92 5.16
C PHE A 364 20.43 -17.51 5.74
N LEU A 365 19.68 -16.59 5.11
CA LEU A 365 19.54 -15.20 5.58
C LEU A 365 19.05 -15.13 7.05
N SER A 366 18.23 -16.08 7.49
CA SER A 366 17.72 -16.13 8.87
C SER A 366 18.73 -16.65 9.89
N ASN A 367 19.76 -17.35 9.47
CA ASN A 367 20.81 -17.92 10.32
C ASN A 367 22.07 -18.19 9.47
N PRO A 368 22.84 -17.13 9.13
CA PRO A 368 24.04 -17.29 8.30
C PRO A 368 25.20 -17.85 9.11
N ASP A 369 26.04 -18.64 8.45
CA ASP A 369 27.35 -19.00 8.94
C ASP A 369 28.31 -17.82 8.74
N MET A 370 29.13 -17.57 9.77
CA MET A 370 30.13 -16.51 9.75
C MET A 370 31.53 -17.14 9.83
N ASP A 371 32.38 -16.79 8.86
CA ASP A 371 33.78 -17.23 8.80
C ASP A 371 34.72 -16.06 8.56
N GLY A 372 35.73 -15.89 9.39
CA GLY A 372 36.69 -14.80 9.31
C GLY A 372 37.31 -14.40 10.65
N ALA A 373 37.93 -13.23 10.71
CA ALA A 373 38.59 -12.73 11.89
C ALA A 373 38.20 -11.29 12.21
N LEU A 374 37.85 -11.07 13.47
CA LEU A 374 37.53 -9.75 14.03
C LEU A 374 38.49 -9.39 15.14
N ARG A 375 39.04 -8.19 15.09
CA ARG A 375 39.77 -7.55 16.21
C ARG A 375 38.78 -6.68 16.96
N LEU A 376 38.66 -6.91 18.26
CA LEU A 376 37.85 -6.11 19.16
C LEU A 376 38.71 -5.12 19.93
N ASN A 377 38.37 -3.84 19.88
CA ASN A 377 39.07 -2.78 20.58
C ASN A 377 38.19 -2.20 21.71
N ASN A 378 38.71 -2.18 22.93
CA ASN A 378 37.99 -1.73 24.12
C ASN A 378 36.58 -2.33 24.24
N ALA A 379 36.46 -3.56 23.75
CA ALA A 379 35.18 -4.24 23.71
C ALA A 379 34.82 -4.80 25.08
N GLY A 380 33.54 -4.75 25.40
CA GLY A 380 32.99 -5.34 26.60
C GLY A 380 31.50 -5.52 26.47
N LEU A 381 30.97 -6.41 27.27
CA LEU A 381 29.55 -6.70 27.36
C LEU A 381 29.20 -7.08 28.81
N LYS A 382 27.92 -7.01 29.12
CA LYS A 382 27.40 -7.43 30.42
C LYS A 382 26.48 -8.64 30.22
N PHE A 383 26.70 -9.64 31.06
CA PHE A 383 25.79 -10.77 31.21
C PHE A 383 24.86 -10.53 32.42
N PRO A 384 23.61 -10.08 32.23
CA PRO A 384 22.72 -9.73 33.34
C PRO A 384 22.52 -10.89 34.33
N TYR A 385 22.42 -12.12 33.82
CA TYR A 385 22.20 -13.31 34.65
C TYR A 385 23.43 -13.71 35.51
N LEU A 386 24.63 -13.38 35.05
CA LEU A 386 25.87 -13.77 35.76
C LEU A 386 26.44 -12.62 36.60
N ASN A 387 25.85 -11.44 36.52
CA ASN A 387 26.35 -10.21 37.16
C ASN A 387 27.83 -9.91 36.83
N ILE A 388 28.30 -10.31 35.66
CA ILE A 388 29.66 -10.13 35.15
C ILE A 388 29.65 -9.01 34.10
N ASN A 389 30.70 -8.14 34.15
CA ASN A 389 30.89 -7.03 33.22
C ASN A 389 32.11 -7.27 32.33
#